data_f96c2b4f652364264ce7721c0fd085cf
#
_entry.id   f96c2b4f652364264ce7721c0fd085cf
#
_cell.length_a   1.000
_cell.length_b   1.000
_cell.length_c   1.000
_cell.angle_alpha   90.00
_cell.angle_beta   90.00
_cell.angle_gamma   90.00
#
_symmetry.space_group_name_H-M   'P 1'
#
loop_
_entity.id
_entity.type
_entity.pdbx_description
1 polymer ?
#
loop_
_entity_poly.entity_id
_entity_poly.type
_entity_poly.pdbx_seq_one_letter_code
_entity_poly.pdbx_strand_id
1 'polypeptide(L)'
;MGGRTVRPLRPARRAPSSSAAADATARFLDALGLPAHVRDSEDLADTPRRVAEAWLEDLVDGYARDPAEILAGGLPTAGRDLVAVTGIDYHAVCPHHLLPSRGVAHVAYVPGGKVVGFGQLVRLVDALAHRLVLEEDLARDVADALVHHLGARGAACVLEAEQLCMTVRGEKRSRARAHAEAWAGSLAKDGPARRRFQQLVAREEAGPGRGRGAGSRSASGSRSGSRSPSSLAPAQRRRKSGRGGPTTR
;
A
#
# COMPACT_ATOMS: atom_id res chain seq x y z
N MET A 1 35.79 -0.83 2.52
CA MET A 1 34.34 -1.14 2.44
C MET A 1 33.65 -0.16 3.37
N GLY A 2 33.20 0.99 2.83
CA GLY A 2 32.54 2.03 3.61
C GLY A 2 31.11 1.62 3.91
N GLY A 3 30.82 1.24 5.15
CA GLY A 3 29.47 1.09 5.64
C GLY A 3 28.77 2.46 5.56
N ARG A 4 27.83 2.59 4.64
CA ARG A 4 26.91 3.74 4.68
C ARG A 4 26.10 3.59 5.97
N THR A 5 26.27 4.54 6.86
CA THR A 5 25.43 4.71 8.04
C THR A 5 23.98 4.83 7.59
N VAL A 6 23.08 4.08 8.25
CA VAL A 6 21.63 4.32 8.18
C VAL A 6 21.41 5.82 8.29
N ARG A 7 20.74 6.40 7.31
CA ARG A 7 20.48 7.83 7.27
C ARG A 7 19.66 8.18 8.52
N PRO A 8 20.22 8.89 9.51
CA PRO A 8 19.46 9.22 10.70
C PRO A 8 18.23 10.01 10.26
N LEU A 9 17.08 9.65 10.80
CA LEU A 9 15.85 10.41 10.64
C LEU A 9 16.14 11.81 11.18
N ARG A 10 16.33 12.77 10.28
CA ARG A 10 16.37 14.17 10.70
C ARG A 10 14.97 14.52 11.20
N PRO A 11 14.82 15.00 12.43
CA PRO A 11 13.53 15.48 12.90
C PRO A 11 12.97 16.48 11.89
N ALA A 12 11.68 16.40 11.63
CA ALA A 12 11.02 17.35 10.74
C ALA A 12 11.37 18.78 11.19
N ARG A 13 11.80 19.62 10.26
CA ARG A 13 12.17 21.02 10.57
C ARG A 13 10.98 21.84 11.13
N ARG A 14 9.77 21.35 10.92
CA ARG A 14 8.51 21.93 11.36
C ARG A 14 7.53 20.80 11.67
N ALA A 15 6.78 20.95 12.75
CA ALA A 15 5.66 20.05 13.04
C ALA A 15 4.64 20.09 11.87
N PRO A 16 4.04 18.96 11.49
CA PRO A 16 2.99 18.93 10.49
C PRO A 16 1.80 19.78 10.95
N SER A 17 1.15 20.46 10.01
CA SER A 17 -0.03 21.29 10.26
C SER A 17 -1.11 20.93 9.27
N SER A 18 -2.22 20.35 9.76
CA SER A 18 -3.35 19.98 8.93
C SER A 18 -3.97 21.21 8.23
N SER A 19 -4.12 22.35 8.95
CA SER A 19 -4.64 23.57 8.34
C SER A 19 -3.73 24.10 7.22
N ALA A 20 -2.42 24.13 7.43
CA ALA A 20 -1.50 24.58 6.40
C ALA A 20 -1.47 23.65 5.17
N ALA A 21 -1.63 22.34 5.37
CA ALA A 21 -1.74 21.38 4.29
C ALA A 21 -3.08 21.53 3.52
N ALA A 22 -4.18 21.76 4.24
CA ALA A 22 -5.47 22.04 3.63
C ALA A 22 -5.44 23.34 2.79
N ASP A 23 -4.87 24.43 3.33
CA ASP A 23 -4.70 25.70 2.61
C ASP A 23 -3.84 25.52 1.34
N ALA A 24 -2.78 24.73 1.43
CA ALA A 24 -1.94 24.42 0.27
C ALA A 24 -2.70 23.62 -0.79
N THR A 25 -3.53 22.67 -0.36
CA THR A 25 -4.39 21.86 -1.25
C THR A 25 -5.46 22.73 -1.93
N ALA A 26 -6.09 23.67 -1.21
CA ALA A 26 -7.03 24.60 -1.79
C ALA A 26 -6.38 25.43 -2.91
N ARG A 27 -5.19 26.03 -2.63
CA ARG A 27 -4.43 26.78 -3.65
C ARG A 27 -4.01 25.90 -4.84
N PHE A 28 -3.70 24.63 -4.61
CA PHE A 28 -3.40 23.71 -5.70
C PHE A 28 -4.61 23.46 -6.58
N LEU A 29 -5.80 23.24 -6.00
CA LEU A 29 -7.06 23.06 -6.75
C LEU A 29 -7.40 24.31 -7.56
N ASP A 30 -7.22 25.52 -7.01
CA ASP A 30 -7.42 26.78 -7.71
C ASP A 30 -6.46 26.90 -8.92
N ALA A 31 -5.20 26.50 -8.73
CA ALA A 31 -4.18 26.57 -9.79
C ALA A 31 -4.42 25.58 -10.95
N LEU A 32 -5.26 24.53 -10.75
CA LEU A 32 -5.63 23.60 -11.83
C LEU A 32 -6.56 24.22 -12.89
N GLY A 33 -7.15 25.40 -12.63
CA GLY A 33 -8.04 26.07 -13.58
C GLY A 33 -9.32 25.27 -13.88
N LEU A 34 -9.88 24.61 -12.88
CA LEU A 34 -11.08 23.80 -13.04
C LEU A 34 -12.29 24.65 -13.45
N PRO A 35 -13.21 24.10 -14.26
CA PRO A 35 -14.47 24.79 -14.56
C PRO A 35 -15.25 25.14 -13.29
N ALA A 36 -15.95 26.28 -13.27
CA ALA A 36 -16.62 26.79 -12.08
C ALA A 36 -17.60 25.78 -11.45
N HIS A 37 -18.38 25.07 -12.27
CA HIS A 37 -19.33 24.04 -11.78
C HIS A 37 -18.65 22.84 -11.10
N VAL A 38 -17.35 22.58 -11.36
CA VAL A 38 -16.56 21.55 -10.67
C VAL A 38 -15.92 22.15 -9.42
N ARG A 39 -15.26 23.32 -9.58
CA ARG A 39 -14.55 23.99 -8.48
C ARG A 39 -15.48 24.33 -7.32
N ASP A 40 -16.69 24.82 -7.62
CA ASP A 40 -17.65 25.31 -6.64
C ASP A 40 -18.67 24.21 -6.24
N SER A 41 -18.41 22.93 -6.59
CA SER A 41 -19.27 21.81 -6.25
C SER A 41 -19.16 21.44 -4.76
N GLU A 42 -20.25 20.93 -4.19
CA GLU A 42 -20.27 20.38 -2.84
C GLU A 42 -19.27 19.22 -2.67
N ASP A 43 -19.01 18.45 -3.74
CA ASP A 43 -18.06 17.34 -3.72
C ASP A 43 -16.63 17.79 -3.42
N LEU A 44 -16.23 18.99 -3.85
CA LEU A 44 -14.90 19.54 -3.59
C LEU A 44 -14.82 20.42 -2.34
N ALA A 45 -15.93 20.79 -1.72
CA ALA A 45 -15.95 21.73 -0.59
C ALA A 45 -15.02 21.28 0.56
N ASP A 46 -15.05 20.00 0.90
CA ASP A 46 -14.24 19.40 1.97
C ASP A 46 -12.91 18.77 1.50
N THR A 47 -12.65 18.76 0.20
CA THR A 47 -11.47 18.08 -0.36
C THR A 47 -10.14 18.57 0.22
N PRO A 48 -9.91 19.88 0.42
CA PRO A 48 -8.66 20.34 1.02
C PRO A 48 -8.37 19.74 2.40
N ARG A 49 -9.39 19.67 3.25
CA ARG A 49 -9.27 19.06 4.59
C ARG A 49 -9.03 17.55 4.50
N ARG A 50 -9.82 16.83 3.71
CA ARG A 50 -9.70 15.38 3.53
C ARG A 50 -8.33 14.97 2.98
N VAL A 51 -7.80 15.73 2.03
CA VAL A 51 -6.46 15.50 1.48
C VAL A 51 -5.41 15.72 2.57
N ALA A 52 -5.51 16.80 3.35
CA ALA A 52 -4.56 17.07 4.43
C ALA A 52 -4.56 15.93 5.48
N GLU A 53 -5.73 15.45 5.89
CA GLU A 53 -5.88 14.33 6.82
C GLU A 53 -5.25 13.05 6.24
N ALA A 54 -5.65 12.63 5.04
CA ALA A 54 -5.11 11.43 4.40
C ALA A 54 -3.56 11.48 4.25
N TRP A 55 -3.03 12.65 3.90
CA TRP A 55 -1.58 12.79 3.80
C TRP A 55 -0.88 12.66 5.14
N LEU A 56 -1.38 13.29 6.18
CA LEU A 56 -0.70 13.35 7.47
C LEU A 56 -0.91 12.09 8.31
N GLU A 57 -2.07 11.44 8.18
CA GLU A 57 -2.46 10.31 9.03
C GLU A 57 -2.17 8.95 8.38
N ASP A 58 -2.18 8.87 7.03
CA ASP A 58 -2.05 7.60 6.33
C ASP A 58 -0.79 7.53 5.45
N LEU A 59 -0.44 8.62 4.74
CA LEU A 59 0.57 8.55 3.68
C LEU A 59 1.99 8.92 4.15
N VAL A 60 2.13 9.81 5.13
CA VAL A 60 3.45 10.26 5.62
C VAL A 60 3.61 10.21 7.14
N ASP A 61 2.74 9.54 7.85
CA ASP A 61 2.80 9.35 9.31
C ASP A 61 4.05 8.56 9.75
N GLY A 62 4.67 7.81 8.84
CA GLY A 62 5.94 7.13 9.06
C GLY A 62 7.10 8.03 9.46
N TYR A 63 7.02 9.35 9.18
CA TYR A 63 8.03 10.30 9.69
C TYR A 63 7.97 10.51 11.21
N ALA A 64 6.83 10.21 11.84
CA ALA A 64 6.66 10.26 13.29
C ALA A 64 6.99 8.94 14.00
N ARG A 65 7.28 7.87 13.26
CA ARG A 65 7.57 6.54 13.80
C ARG A 65 9.07 6.25 13.77
N ASP A 66 9.63 5.90 14.92
CA ASP A 66 11.07 5.56 15.02
C ASP A 66 11.28 4.03 14.85
N PRO A 67 12.00 3.58 13.83
CA PRO A 67 12.39 2.18 13.65
C PRO A 67 13.11 1.57 14.84
N ALA A 68 13.89 2.35 15.58
CA ALA A 68 14.58 1.88 16.76
C ALA A 68 13.61 1.52 17.90
N GLU A 69 12.58 2.34 18.12
CA GLU A 69 11.52 2.08 19.09
C GLU A 69 10.66 0.88 18.67
N ILE A 70 10.33 0.76 17.38
CA ILE A 70 9.57 -0.38 16.84
C ILE A 70 10.32 -1.69 17.09
N LEU A 71 11.64 -1.72 16.94
CA LEU A 71 12.47 -2.89 17.10
C LEU A 71 12.98 -3.07 18.54
N ALA A 72 12.70 -2.13 19.44
CA ALA A 72 13.01 -2.27 20.86
C ALA A 72 12.20 -3.44 21.47
N GLY A 73 12.68 -3.99 22.58
CA GLY A 73 11.96 -5.04 23.32
C GLY A 73 11.99 -6.41 22.65
N GLY A 74 12.94 -6.68 21.76
CA GLY A 74 13.15 -8.02 21.21
C GLY A 74 13.47 -9.06 22.31
N LEU A 75 12.95 -10.28 22.14
CA LEU A 75 13.16 -11.38 23.07
C LEU A 75 14.55 -12.02 22.86
N PRO A 76 15.30 -12.35 23.91
CA PRO A 76 16.56 -13.06 23.78
C PRO A 76 16.38 -14.40 23.08
N THR A 77 17.35 -14.77 22.24
CA THR A 77 17.38 -16.07 21.58
C THR A 77 18.81 -16.53 21.34
N ALA A 78 19.04 -17.82 21.48
CA ALA A 78 20.27 -18.48 21.03
C ALA A 78 20.16 -18.95 19.56
N GLY A 79 18.94 -18.94 19.00
CA GLY A 79 18.66 -19.37 17.63
C GLY A 79 19.37 -18.51 16.59
N ARG A 80 19.75 -19.14 15.49
CA ARG A 80 20.42 -18.51 14.35
C ARG A 80 19.74 -18.83 13.03
N ASP A 81 18.56 -19.43 13.11
CA ASP A 81 17.79 -19.79 11.94
C ASP A 81 17.16 -18.53 11.31
N LEU A 82 16.92 -18.59 10.02
CA LEU A 82 16.27 -17.52 9.28
C LEU A 82 14.86 -17.30 9.82
N VAL A 83 14.55 -16.07 10.19
CA VAL A 83 13.20 -15.60 10.46
C VAL A 83 12.74 -14.83 9.24
N ALA A 84 11.56 -15.14 8.70
CA ALA A 84 11.01 -14.45 7.54
C ALA A 84 9.51 -14.24 7.67
N VAL A 85 9.03 -13.11 7.15
CA VAL A 85 7.63 -12.80 6.89
C VAL A 85 7.51 -12.43 5.42
N THR A 86 6.63 -13.11 4.72
CA THR A 86 6.33 -12.84 3.31
C THR A 86 4.90 -12.33 3.16
N GLY A 87 4.61 -11.59 2.09
CA GLY A 87 3.26 -11.15 1.82
C GLY A 87 2.79 -9.97 2.69
N ILE A 88 3.68 -9.05 3.06
CA ILE A 88 3.31 -7.82 3.78
C ILE A 88 2.84 -6.79 2.76
N ASP A 89 1.54 -6.52 2.71
CA ASP A 89 1.02 -5.44 1.89
C ASP A 89 1.51 -4.09 2.42
N TYR A 90 1.90 -3.19 1.53
CA TYR A 90 2.30 -1.84 1.89
C TYR A 90 1.89 -0.84 0.81
N HIS A 91 1.89 0.43 1.16
CA HIS A 91 1.83 1.55 0.23
C HIS A 91 2.91 2.57 0.57
N ALA A 92 3.33 3.32 -0.44
CA ALA A 92 4.31 4.39 -0.32
C ALA A 92 3.97 5.53 -1.26
N VAL A 93 4.65 6.66 -1.15
CA VAL A 93 4.45 7.80 -2.03
C VAL A 93 5.75 8.15 -2.73
N CYS A 94 5.72 8.12 -4.06
CA CYS A 94 6.86 8.52 -4.88
C CYS A 94 7.21 9.99 -4.66
N PRO A 95 8.47 10.33 -4.28
CA PRO A 95 8.87 11.71 -4.02
C PRO A 95 8.86 12.61 -5.26
N HIS A 96 8.93 12.03 -6.47
CA HIS A 96 9.02 12.80 -7.71
C HIS A 96 7.68 13.36 -8.19
N HIS A 97 6.59 12.61 -7.98
CA HIS A 97 5.29 12.96 -8.53
C HIS A 97 4.18 13.01 -7.49
N LEU A 98 4.48 12.68 -6.23
CA LEU A 98 3.52 12.56 -5.13
C LEU A 98 2.36 11.60 -5.48
N LEU A 99 2.61 10.62 -6.32
CA LEU A 99 1.67 9.55 -6.64
C LEU A 99 1.98 8.33 -5.79
N PRO A 100 0.95 7.61 -5.31
CA PRO A 100 1.15 6.43 -4.50
C PRO A 100 1.72 5.27 -5.32
N SER A 101 2.38 4.37 -4.62
CA SER A 101 2.64 2.99 -5.02
C SER A 101 1.97 2.05 -4.03
N ARG A 102 1.64 0.86 -4.47
CA ARG A 102 1.17 -0.24 -3.63
C ARG A 102 1.91 -1.49 -3.99
N GLY A 103 2.24 -2.27 -2.99
CA GLY A 103 3.07 -3.44 -3.23
C GLY A 103 3.03 -4.44 -2.10
N VAL A 104 3.94 -5.38 -2.20
CA VAL A 104 4.14 -6.43 -1.22
C VAL A 104 5.61 -6.46 -0.84
N ALA A 105 5.85 -6.50 0.46
CA ALA A 105 7.17 -6.64 1.04
C ALA A 105 7.35 -8.05 1.61
N HIS A 106 8.54 -8.58 1.39
CA HIS A 106 9.02 -9.80 2.00
C HIS A 106 10.27 -9.44 2.81
N VAL A 107 10.26 -9.77 4.09
CA VAL A 107 11.31 -9.37 5.02
C VAL A 107 11.89 -10.59 5.70
N ALA A 108 13.20 -10.68 5.77
CA ALA A 108 13.88 -11.75 6.50
C ALA A 108 15.10 -11.24 7.27
N TYR A 109 15.42 -11.92 8.35
CA TYR A 109 16.65 -11.67 9.08
C TYR A 109 17.20 -12.94 9.76
N VAL A 110 18.49 -12.94 10.04
CA VAL A 110 19.17 -13.94 10.87
C VAL A 110 19.42 -13.31 12.24
N PRO A 111 18.88 -13.87 13.33
CA PRO A 111 19.02 -13.29 14.66
C PRO A 111 20.48 -13.14 15.10
N GLY A 112 20.79 -12.02 15.75
CA GLY A 112 22.09 -11.74 16.38
C GLY A 112 22.08 -11.87 17.90
N GLY A 113 21.08 -12.54 18.47
CA GLY A 113 20.87 -12.69 19.91
C GLY A 113 19.47 -12.27 20.37
N LYS A 114 18.69 -11.66 19.49
CA LYS A 114 17.30 -11.25 19.75
C LYS A 114 16.39 -11.57 18.56
N VAL A 115 15.14 -11.84 18.85
CA VAL A 115 14.04 -11.93 17.87
C VAL A 115 12.95 -10.92 18.21
N VAL A 116 12.27 -10.43 17.20
CA VAL A 116 11.09 -9.55 17.35
C VAL A 116 9.83 -10.27 16.91
N GLY A 117 8.68 -9.83 17.41
CA GLY A 117 7.40 -10.34 16.97
C GLY A 117 7.13 -9.98 15.50
N PHE A 118 6.40 -10.83 14.77
CA PHE A 118 6.09 -10.59 13.37
C PHE A 118 5.37 -9.26 13.13
N GLY A 119 4.49 -8.84 14.05
CA GLY A 119 3.86 -7.52 13.98
C GLY A 119 4.82 -6.34 14.07
N GLN A 120 6.03 -6.51 14.66
CA GLN A 120 7.06 -5.47 14.66
C GLN A 120 7.70 -5.33 13.27
N LEU A 121 7.84 -6.44 12.53
CA LEU A 121 8.32 -6.40 11.14
C LEU A 121 7.32 -5.68 10.23
N VAL A 122 6.03 -5.95 10.38
CA VAL A 122 4.97 -5.24 9.64
C VAL A 122 5.02 -3.74 9.96
N ARG A 123 5.03 -3.37 11.24
CA ARG A 123 5.13 -1.96 11.65
C ARG A 123 6.41 -1.27 11.19
N LEU A 124 7.52 -2.00 11.06
CA LEU A 124 8.76 -1.47 10.50
C LEU A 124 8.60 -1.12 9.02
N VAL A 125 7.99 -2.02 8.25
CA VAL A 125 7.70 -1.78 6.82
C VAL A 125 6.81 -0.55 6.69
N ASP A 126 5.68 -0.48 7.41
CA ASP A 126 4.77 0.68 7.39
C ASP A 126 5.49 1.98 7.76
N ALA A 127 6.28 1.98 8.85
CA ALA A 127 6.98 3.18 9.31
C ALA A 127 8.01 3.72 8.30
N LEU A 128 8.56 2.85 7.46
CA LEU A 128 9.53 3.24 6.43
C LEU A 128 8.86 3.50 5.07
N ALA A 129 7.77 2.81 4.76
CA ALA A 129 7.00 2.98 3.54
C ALA A 129 6.13 4.25 3.55
N HIS A 130 5.53 4.59 4.69
CA HIS A 130 4.71 5.80 4.86
C HIS A 130 5.57 7.06 4.92
N ARG A 131 6.37 7.27 3.86
CA ARG A 131 7.27 8.39 3.66
C ARG A 131 7.34 8.73 2.18
N LEU A 132 7.91 9.87 1.84
CA LEU A 132 8.32 10.14 0.46
C LEU A 132 9.60 9.35 0.18
N VAL A 133 9.48 8.16 -0.38
CA VAL A 133 10.60 7.20 -0.51
C VAL A 133 10.60 6.53 -1.88
N LEU A 134 11.81 6.18 -2.35
CA LEU A 134 11.99 5.31 -3.51
C LEU A 134 11.99 3.85 -3.07
N GLU A 135 11.51 2.95 -3.91
CA GLU A 135 11.43 1.51 -3.59
C GLU A 135 12.80 0.93 -3.21
N GLU A 136 13.85 1.34 -3.90
CA GLU A 136 15.22 0.88 -3.65
C GLU A 136 15.74 1.35 -2.29
N ASP A 137 15.36 2.57 -1.88
CA ASP A 137 15.71 3.11 -0.57
C ASP A 137 14.88 2.45 0.52
N LEU A 138 13.58 2.21 0.29
CA LEU A 138 12.72 1.50 1.22
C LEU A 138 13.25 0.09 1.52
N ALA A 139 13.58 -0.68 0.49
CA ALA A 139 14.13 -2.02 0.66
C ALA A 139 15.42 -1.99 1.51
N ARG A 140 16.29 -1.02 1.24
CA ARG A 140 17.56 -0.83 1.95
C ARG A 140 17.32 -0.42 3.39
N ASP A 141 16.46 0.56 3.62
CA ASP A 141 16.18 1.10 4.96
C ASP A 141 15.58 0.03 5.87
N VAL A 142 14.71 -0.86 5.36
CA VAL A 142 14.17 -2.01 6.12
C VAL A 142 15.27 -2.99 6.50
N ALA A 143 16.11 -3.39 5.55
CA ALA A 143 17.19 -4.34 5.80
C ALA A 143 18.24 -3.76 6.79
N ASP A 144 18.61 -2.50 6.59
CA ASP A 144 19.58 -1.80 7.44
C ASP A 144 19.02 -1.57 8.85
N ALA A 145 17.76 -1.23 9.01
CA ALA A 145 17.13 -1.06 10.32
C ALA A 145 17.20 -2.35 11.15
N LEU A 146 16.97 -3.52 10.54
CA LEU A 146 17.08 -4.82 11.22
C LEU A 146 18.52 -5.13 11.67
N VAL A 147 19.50 -4.78 10.85
CA VAL A 147 20.92 -4.98 11.23
C VAL A 147 21.31 -4.01 12.35
N HIS A 148 20.96 -2.73 12.25
CA HIS A 148 21.46 -1.70 13.18
C HIS A 148 20.67 -1.64 14.48
N HIS A 149 19.32 -1.70 14.44
CA HIS A 149 18.49 -1.52 15.63
C HIS A 149 18.16 -2.83 16.34
N LEU A 150 17.96 -3.94 15.60
CA LEU A 150 17.75 -5.25 16.20
C LEU A 150 19.08 -5.98 16.51
N GLY A 151 20.15 -5.59 15.84
CA GLY A 151 21.43 -6.30 15.92
C GLY A 151 21.41 -7.63 15.15
N ALA A 152 20.60 -7.74 14.11
CA ALA A 152 20.56 -8.93 13.27
C ALA A 152 21.92 -9.16 12.58
N ARG A 153 22.33 -10.42 12.44
CA ARG A 153 23.57 -10.81 11.73
C ARG A 153 23.51 -10.50 10.23
N GLY A 154 22.30 -10.54 9.70
CA GLY A 154 22.00 -10.18 8.33
C GLY A 154 20.51 -10.03 8.17
N ALA A 155 20.10 -9.23 7.21
CA ALA A 155 18.71 -8.97 6.89
C ALA A 155 18.52 -8.83 5.38
N ALA A 156 17.28 -8.99 4.94
CA ALA A 156 16.89 -8.78 3.56
C ALA A 156 15.47 -8.23 3.49
N CYS A 157 15.24 -7.39 2.48
CA CYS A 157 13.92 -6.94 2.08
C CYS A 157 13.80 -7.08 0.57
N VAL A 158 12.71 -7.69 0.11
CA VAL A 158 12.34 -7.81 -1.31
C VAL A 158 10.97 -7.18 -1.47
N LEU A 159 10.84 -6.28 -2.42
CA LEU A 159 9.63 -5.51 -2.71
C LEU A 159 9.17 -5.77 -4.15
N GLU A 160 7.88 -5.93 -4.33
CA GLU A 160 7.20 -5.87 -5.63
C GLU A 160 6.10 -4.83 -5.55
N ALA A 161 6.08 -3.85 -6.46
CA ALA A 161 5.12 -2.76 -6.43
C ALA A 161 4.55 -2.37 -7.79
N GLU A 162 3.31 -1.91 -7.76
CA GLU A 162 2.72 -1.12 -8.82
C GLU A 162 2.96 0.37 -8.55
N GLN A 163 3.69 1.01 -9.46
CA GLN A 163 4.02 2.43 -9.38
C GLN A 163 3.01 3.24 -10.19
N LEU A 164 2.10 3.98 -9.53
CA LEU A 164 1.09 4.77 -10.26
C LEU A 164 1.71 5.85 -11.13
N CYS A 165 2.86 6.38 -10.74
CA CYS A 165 3.59 7.36 -11.56
C CYS A 165 4.04 6.79 -12.93
N MET A 166 4.09 5.48 -13.08
CA MET A 166 4.43 4.78 -14.32
C MET A 166 3.20 4.20 -15.03
N THR A 167 2.15 3.86 -14.28
CA THR A 167 0.97 3.17 -14.83
C THR A 167 -0.13 4.12 -15.30
N VAL A 168 -0.40 5.22 -14.58
CA VAL A 168 -1.48 6.18 -14.91
C VAL A 168 -1.02 7.39 -15.71
N ARG A 169 0.27 7.67 -15.71
CA ARG A 169 0.92 8.76 -16.47
C ARG A 169 2.23 8.32 -17.09
N GLY A 170 2.91 9.23 -17.79
CA GLY A 170 4.21 8.93 -18.40
C GLY A 170 4.09 7.78 -19.40
N GLU A 171 4.79 6.70 -19.15
CA GLU A 171 4.86 5.53 -20.04
C GLU A 171 3.56 4.72 -20.12
N LYS A 172 2.63 4.92 -19.19
CA LYS A 172 1.30 4.24 -19.13
C LYS A 172 1.40 2.71 -19.25
N ARG A 173 2.33 2.11 -18.53
CA ARG A 173 2.58 0.65 -18.55
C ARG A 173 1.84 -0.02 -17.39
N SER A 174 0.53 -0.23 -17.55
CA SER A 174 -0.36 -0.76 -16.50
C SER A 174 0.01 -2.15 -15.97
N ARG A 175 0.78 -2.92 -16.73
CA ARG A 175 1.22 -4.27 -16.33
C ARG A 175 2.63 -4.30 -15.74
N ALA A 176 3.35 -3.18 -15.78
CA ALA A 176 4.70 -3.12 -15.23
C ALA A 176 4.65 -3.23 -13.70
N ARG A 177 5.63 -3.93 -13.16
CA ARG A 177 5.89 -4.03 -11.72
C ARG A 177 7.33 -3.60 -11.48
N ALA A 178 7.53 -2.81 -10.44
CA ALA A 178 8.86 -2.50 -9.94
C ALA A 178 9.27 -3.57 -8.94
N HIS A 179 10.52 -4.01 -9.02
CA HIS A 179 11.12 -4.92 -8.07
C HIS A 179 12.35 -4.26 -7.47
N ALA A 180 12.44 -4.27 -6.15
CA ALA A 180 13.60 -3.79 -5.43
C ALA A 180 14.02 -4.80 -4.36
N GLU A 181 15.31 -5.01 -4.22
CA GLU A 181 15.85 -5.92 -3.22
C GLU A 181 17.05 -5.30 -2.49
N ALA A 182 17.10 -5.52 -1.20
CA ALA A 182 18.26 -5.18 -0.38
C ALA A 182 18.69 -6.36 0.49
N TRP A 183 20.00 -6.53 0.59
CA TRP A 183 20.65 -7.61 1.31
C TRP A 183 21.75 -7.04 2.19
N ALA A 184 21.66 -7.25 3.50
CA ALA A 184 22.59 -6.70 4.47
C ALA A 184 23.25 -7.80 5.34
N GLY A 185 24.41 -7.50 5.87
CA GLY A 185 25.15 -8.41 6.77
C GLY A 185 25.42 -9.79 6.16
N SER A 186 25.13 -10.86 6.88
CA SER A 186 25.38 -12.25 6.43
C SER A 186 24.52 -12.66 5.23
N LEU A 187 23.36 -12.02 5.00
CA LEU A 187 22.51 -12.29 3.84
C LEU A 187 22.99 -11.57 2.56
N ALA A 188 23.92 -10.61 2.66
CA ALA A 188 24.54 -9.99 1.49
C ALA A 188 25.38 -10.98 0.66
N LYS A 189 25.87 -12.05 1.31
CA LYS A 189 26.61 -13.13 0.65
C LYS A 189 25.65 -14.23 0.22
N ASP A 190 25.93 -14.86 -0.92
CA ASP A 190 25.19 -16.07 -1.30
C ASP A 190 25.44 -17.19 -0.26
N GLY A 191 24.35 -17.85 0.11
CA GLY A 191 24.38 -18.88 1.13
C GLY A 191 23.02 -19.55 1.34
N PRO A 192 22.96 -20.59 2.19
CA PRO A 192 21.73 -21.36 2.40
C PRO A 192 20.55 -20.49 2.87
N ALA A 193 20.78 -19.55 3.78
CA ALA A 193 19.74 -18.68 4.31
C ALA A 193 19.18 -17.72 3.23
N ARG A 194 20.05 -17.13 2.39
CA ARG A 194 19.62 -16.30 1.27
C ARG A 194 18.79 -17.11 0.27
N ARG A 195 19.28 -18.26 -0.16
CA ARG A 195 18.54 -19.14 -1.09
C ARG A 195 17.21 -19.60 -0.49
N ARG A 196 17.17 -19.89 0.82
CA ARG A 196 15.92 -20.25 1.49
C ARG A 196 14.91 -19.10 1.46
N PHE A 197 15.34 -17.87 1.71
CA PHE A 197 14.45 -16.70 1.63
C PHE A 197 13.94 -16.49 0.21
N GLN A 198 14.78 -16.55 -0.81
CA GLN A 198 14.38 -16.46 -2.21
C GLN A 198 13.32 -17.52 -2.58
N GLN A 199 13.46 -18.75 -2.08
CA GLN A 199 12.44 -19.79 -2.28
C GLN A 199 11.11 -19.47 -1.59
N LEU A 200 11.13 -18.82 -0.43
CA LEU A 200 9.91 -18.41 0.28
C LEU A 200 9.18 -17.30 -0.50
N VAL A 201 9.93 -16.32 -0.98
CA VAL A 201 9.39 -15.24 -1.85
C VAL A 201 8.75 -15.83 -3.11
N ALA A 202 9.50 -16.66 -3.85
CA ALA A 202 8.99 -17.28 -5.09
C ALA A 202 7.74 -18.15 -4.86
N ARG A 203 7.59 -18.79 -3.69
CA ARG A 203 6.39 -19.55 -3.35
C ARG A 203 5.18 -18.65 -3.09
N GLU A 204 5.39 -17.50 -2.43
CA GLU A 204 4.36 -16.51 -2.18
C GLU A 204 3.84 -15.91 -3.50
N GLU A 205 4.75 -15.57 -4.40
CA GLU A 205 4.42 -15.03 -5.73
C GLU A 205 3.67 -16.06 -6.61
N ALA A 206 4.01 -17.35 -6.47
CA ALA A 206 3.37 -18.45 -7.20
C ALA A 206 2.05 -18.94 -6.58
N GLY A 207 1.69 -18.49 -5.38
CA GLY A 207 0.55 -18.97 -4.61
C GLY A 207 -0.82 -18.69 -5.26
N PRO A 208 -1.88 -19.43 -4.91
CA PRO A 208 -3.18 -19.44 -5.60
C PRO A 208 -3.99 -18.14 -5.48
N GLY A 209 -3.53 -17.14 -4.75
CA GLY A 209 -4.25 -15.87 -4.50
C GLY A 209 -3.83 -14.67 -5.35
N ARG A 210 -2.68 -14.67 -6.02
CA ARG A 210 -2.21 -13.58 -6.88
C ARG A 210 -2.41 -13.85 -8.37
N GLY A 211 -3.44 -14.62 -8.69
CA GLY A 211 -3.84 -14.93 -10.06
C GLY A 211 -4.33 -13.70 -10.80
N ARG A 212 -3.54 -13.27 -11.80
CA ARG A 212 -3.97 -12.74 -13.09
C ARG A 212 -5.35 -12.09 -13.06
N GLY A 213 -5.43 -10.79 -13.15
CA GLY A 213 -6.67 -10.08 -13.42
C GLY A 213 -7.50 -10.88 -14.43
N ALA A 214 -8.63 -11.40 -13.98
CA ALA A 214 -9.54 -12.16 -14.80
C ALA A 214 -10.07 -11.23 -15.89
N GLY A 215 -9.43 -11.30 -17.05
CA GLY A 215 -10.04 -10.85 -18.28
C GLY A 215 -11.30 -11.68 -18.44
N SER A 216 -12.45 -11.04 -18.27
CA SER A 216 -13.73 -11.62 -18.59
C SER A 216 -13.70 -12.13 -20.03
N ARG A 217 -13.51 -13.43 -20.20
CA ARG A 217 -13.83 -14.11 -21.45
C ARG A 217 -15.34 -14.20 -21.50
N SER A 218 -15.97 -13.26 -22.18
CA SER A 218 -17.33 -13.41 -22.64
C SER A 218 -17.35 -14.60 -23.64
N ALA A 219 -17.78 -15.73 -23.14
CA ALA A 219 -18.11 -16.88 -24.00
C ALA A 219 -19.47 -16.58 -24.65
N SER A 220 -19.44 -16.05 -25.86
CA SER A 220 -20.58 -16.05 -26.77
C SER A 220 -20.76 -17.50 -27.28
N GLY A 221 -21.58 -18.26 -26.58
CA GLY A 221 -22.06 -19.57 -27.02
C GLY A 221 -23.45 -19.43 -27.59
N SER A 222 -23.54 -19.27 -28.90
CA SER A 222 -24.76 -19.41 -29.67
C SER A 222 -25.21 -20.89 -29.61
N ARG A 223 -26.37 -21.14 -29.01
CA ARG A 223 -27.17 -22.36 -29.32
C ARG A 223 -28.60 -21.94 -29.65
N SER A 224 -28.87 -22.02 -30.93
CA SER A 224 -30.19 -22.04 -31.53
C SER A 224 -30.99 -23.23 -31.03
N GLY A 225 -32.25 -23.00 -30.60
CA GLY A 225 -33.17 -24.06 -30.21
C GLY A 225 -34.58 -23.48 -30.14
N SER A 226 -35.29 -23.55 -31.25
CA SER A 226 -36.69 -23.24 -31.47
C SER A 226 -37.62 -24.05 -30.59
N ARG A 227 -38.61 -23.40 -29.98
CA ARG A 227 -40.01 -23.87 -29.86
C ARG A 227 -40.88 -22.81 -29.15
N SER A 228 -41.84 -22.28 -29.89
CA SER A 228 -43.09 -21.64 -29.42
C SER A 228 -44.22 -22.64 -29.53
N PRO A 229 -45.50 -22.40 -29.17
CA PRO A 229 -46.12 -21.42 -28.26
C PRO A 229 -47.24 -21.99 -27.38
N SER A 230 -47.76 -21.28 -26.40
CA SER A 230 -49.22 -21.21 -26.05
C SER A 230 -49.40 -20.21 -24.91
N SER A 231 -50.06 -19.14 -25.22
CA SER A 231 -51.45 -18.69 -24.91
C SER A 231 -51.82 -18.76 -23.42
N LEU A 232 -52.08 -17.59 -22.83
CA LEU A 232 -53.37 -17.24 -22.22
C LEU A 232 -53.29 -15.81 -21.61
N ALA A 233 -54.36 -15.07 -21.86
CA ALA A 233 -54.57 -13.65 -21.63
C ALA A 233 -55.19 -13.35 -20.22
N PRO A 234 -55.74 -12.17 -19.94
CA PRO A 234 -55.39 -11.36 -18.73
C PRO A 234 -56.58 -11.21 -17.75
N ALA A 235 -56.31 -10.75 -16.54
CA ALA A 235 -57.35 -10.27 -15.62
C ALA A 235 -56.97 -8.95 -14.95
N GLN A 236 -57.58 -7.94 -15.37
CA GLN A 236 -58.44 -6.89 -14.84
C GLN A 236 -58.27 -6.44 -13.37
N ARG A 237 -57.99 -5.12 -13.28
CA ARG A 237 -58.59 -4.08 -12.48
C ARG A 237 -59.21 -4.41 -11.11
N ARG A 238 -58.76 -3.68 -10.09
CA ARG A 238 -59.67 -2.91 -9.22
C ARG A 238 -59.03 -1.64 -8.65
N ARG A 239 -59.59 -0.52 -9.02
CA ARG A 239 -59.49 0.77 -8.31
C ARG A 239 -60.40 0.72 -7.07
N LYS A 240 -59.95 1.28 -5.94
CA LYS A 240 -60.91 1.88 -4.99
C LYS A 240 -60.34 3.21 -4.50
N SER A 241 -61.14 4.20 -4.79
CA SER A 241 -61.16 5.56 -4.30
C SER A 241 -61.68 5.60 -2.86
N GLY A 242 -61.18 6.53 -2.05
CA GLY A 242 -61.76 6.85 -0.75
C GLY A 242 -61.25 8.18 -0.24
N ARG A 243 -62.13 9.15 -0.36
CA ARG A 243 -62.05 10.55 0.09
C ARG A 243 -62.03 10.65 1.63
N GLY A 244 -61.57 11.79 2.14
CA GLY A 244 -61.90 12.31 3.46
C GLY A 244 -60.90 13.31 3.97
N GLY A 245 -61.16 14.61 3.80
CA GLY A 245 -60.48 15.73 4.47
C GLY A 245 -61.25 16.08 5.76
N PRO A 246 -61.27 17.38 6.24
CA PRO A 246 -60.17 17.97 7.02
C PRO A 246 -60.69 18.34 8.42
N THR A 247 -59.83 18.84 9.35
CA THR A 247 -60.11 19.98 10.28
C THR A 247 -59.07 20.13 11.39
N THR A 248 -58.55 21.33 11.46
CA THR A 248 -58.38 22.28 12.60
C THR A 248 -57.92 21.77 13.99
N ARG A 249 -56.79 22.17 14.42
CA ARG A 249 -56.45 23.27 15.35
C ARG A 249 -54.95 23.46 15.38
#